data_ae217f8b371f6cef66dec0c6b4f17e14
#
_entry.id   ae217f8b371f6cef66dec0c6b4f17e14
#
_cell.length_a   1.000
_cell.length_b   1.000
_cell.length_c   1.000
_cell.angle_alpha   90.00
_cell.angle_beta   90.00
_cell.angle_gamma   90.00
#
_symmetry.space_group_name_H-M   'P 1'
#
loop_
_entity.id
_entity.type
_entity.pdbx_description
1 polymer ?
#
loop_
_entity_poly.entity_id
_entity_poly.type
_entity_poly.pdbx_seq_one_letter_code
_entity_poly.pdbx_strand_id
1 'polypeptide(L)'
;MLKKLMQSVLPELGKNSRKAPRDVKYPGKRDAVDGNTAVIMVEREASDAAGAYPITPSTQMGEYWAEAAGDGHINISDRPLIFVEPESEHAAAGVTAGMSMTGLRAVNFSSGQGIAFMHESLYAAVGKRLPYVLNMGCRAITKVSLNVHAGHDDYHCIDDTGFIQVMAKNAQEAADLNLIARKTAELSLTPAIVGQDGFLTTHLIESVMIPERELVAEYLGRPDDLIDTPTPAQKMLYGPKRRRVPTLWDVDTPLQSGTVQNQDAYMQATAGQRPYFFDHIEKLAEGCMAEYGELTGREYQRISTYLADDADYLVVGMGSMIVQAEAVADYLRETRKLK
;
A
#
# COMPACT_ATOMS: atom_id res chain seq x y z
N MET A 1 12.12 -25.21 15.86
CA MET A 1 12.08 -23.74 15.81
C MET A 1 10.99 -23.26 14.84
N LEU A 2 10.93 -23.75 13.61
CA LEU A 2 9.91 -23.41 12.60
C LEU A 2 8.46 -23.70 13.08
N LYS A 3 8.21 -24.88 13.71
CA LYS A 3 6.89 -25.23 14.26
C LYS A 3 6.39 -24.26 15.34
N LYS A 4 7.28 -23.70 16.18
CA LYS A 4 6.91 -22.71 17.19
C LYS A 4 6.65 -21.33 16.58
N LEU A 5 7.40 -20.95 15.54
CA LEU A 5 7.16 -19.73 14.76
C LEU A 5 5.81 -19.83 14.03
N MET A 6 5.53 -20.96 13.40
CA MET A 6 4.24 -21.20 12.74
C MET A 6 3.07 -21.18 13.74
N GLN A 7 3.22 -21.72 14.94
CA GLN A 7 2.18 -21.69 15.97
C GLN A 7 1.94 -20.30 16.57
N SER A 8 2.91 -19.37 16.51
CA SER A 8 2.73 -17.99 16.96
C SER A 8 2.21 -17.05 15.86
N VAL A 9 2.40 -17.43 14.60
CA VAL A 9 1.97 -16.64 13.43
C VAL A 9 0.63 -17.17 12.85
N LEU A 10 0.22 -18.39 13.19
CA LEU A 10 -0.94 -19.09 12.63
C LEU A 10 -2.03 -19.45 13.69
N PRO A 11 -2.49 -18.53 14.56
CA PRO A 11 -3.55 -18.89 15.49
C PRO A 11 -4.92 -19.12 14.86
N GLU A 12 -5.17 -18.65 13.62
CA GLU A 12 -6.49 -18.70 13.00
C GLU A 12 -6.51 -19.06 11.49
N LEU A 13 -5.66 -19.97 11.06
CA LEU A 13 -5.75 -20.54 9.71
C LEU A 13 -6.84 -21.64 9.71
N GLY A 14 -8.06 -21.22 9.70
CA GLY A 14 -9.19 -22.14 9.69
C GLY A 14 -10.26 -21.75 8.71
N LYS A 15 -10.44 -22.60 7.70
CA LYS A 15 -11.64 -22.76 6.87
C LYS A 15 -11.82 -21.76 5.71
N ASN A 16 -11.06 -21.95 4.65
CA ASN A 16 -11.55 -21.60 3.30
C ASN A 16 -12.71 -22.52 2.89
N SER A 17 -13.87 -22.42 3.57
CA SER A 17 -15.11 -22.87 3.00
C SER A 17 -15.50 -21.82 1.95
N ARG A 18 -15.68 -22.22 0.68
CA ARG A 18 -16.38 -21.40 -0.31
C ARG A 18 -17.75 -21.07 0.30
N LYS A 19 -17.84 -19.93 0.97
CA LYS A 19 -19.12 -19.39 1.45
C LYS A 19 -19.95 -19.06 0.21
N ALA A 20 -21.26 -19.31 0.29
CA ALA A 20 -22.19 -18.88 -0.75
C ALA A 20 -22.00 -17.38 -1.02
N PRO A 21 -22.24 -16.87 -2.26
CA PRO A 21 -22.13 -15.46 -2.55
C PRO A 21 -22.94 -14.66 -1.53
N ARG A 22 -22.25 -13.83 -0.73
CA ARG A 22 -22.94 -12.88 0.13
C ARG A 22 -23.49 -11.80 -0.78
N ASP A 23 -24.67 -11.31 -0.48
CA ASP A 23 -25.16 -10.06 -1.04
C ASP A 23 -24.32 -8.93 -0.43
N VAL A 24 -23.24 -8.56 -1.15
CA VAL A 24 -22.27 -7.55 -0.69
C VAL A 24 -22.63 -6.20 -1.24
N LYS A 25 -22.34 -5.16 -0.48
CA LYS A 25 -22.70 -3.78 -0.83
C LYS A 25 -21.99 -3.30 -2.09
N TYR A 26 -20.72 -3.67 -2.25
CA TYR A 26 -19.85 -3.22 -3.33
C TYR A 26 -19.12 -4.41 -3.99
N PRO A 27 -19.77 -5.11 -4.91
CA PRO A 27 -19.16 -6.27 -5.59
C PRO A 27 -18.02 -5.89 -6.55
N GLY A 28 -17.95 -4.63 -6.98
CA GLY A 28 -17.07 -4.14 -8.03
C GLY A 28 -17.69 -4.16 -9.42
N LYS A 29 -17.11 -3.36 -10.31
CA LYS A 29 -17.48 -3.34 -11.74
C LYS A 29 -16.49 -4.18 -12.52
N ARG A 30 -16.97 -5.25 -13.19
CA ARG A 30 -16.08 -6.11 -13.95
C ARG A 30 -15.49 -5.37 -15.15
N ASP A 31 -14.17 -5.44 -15.26
CA ASP A 31 -13.42 -4.91 -16.39
C ASP A 31 -12.23 -5.83 -16.73
N ALA A 32 -11.58 -5.61 -17.87
CA ALA A 32 -10.39 -6.32 -18.32
C ALA A 32 -9.25 -5.32 -18.43
N VAL A 33 -8.43 -5.23 -17.40
CA VAL A 33 -7.37 -4.23 -17.27
C VAL A 33 -6.09 -4.84 -16.70
N ASP A 34 -4.97 -4.16 -16.93
CA ASP A 34 -3.71 -4.50 -16.29
C ASP A 34 -3.57 -3.87 -14.87
N GLY A 35 -2.51 -4.25 -14.17
CA GLY A 35 -2.29 -3.79 -12.80
C GLY A 35 -2.06 -2.29 -12.68
N ASN A 36 -1.34 -1.67 -13.62
CA ASN A 36 -1.15 -0.21 -13.63
C ASN A 36 -2.47 0.54 -13.79
N THR A 37 -3.29 0.09 -14.74
CA THR A 37 -4.62 0.65 -14.97
C THR A 37 -5.51 0.46 -13.75
N ALA A 38 -5.54 -0.74 -13.16
CA ALA A 38 -6.34 -1.04 -11.98
C ALA A 38 -5.97 -0.13 -10.80
N VAL A 39 -4.67 0.11 -10.57
CA VAL A 39 -4.18 1.05 -9.54
C VAL A 39 -4.67 2.46 -9.81
N ILE A 40 -4.54 2.97 -11.04
CA ILE A 40 -4.94 4.35 -11.35
C ILE A 40 -6.44 4.55 -11.29
N MET A 41 -7.24 3.56 -11.65
CA MET A 41 -8.70 3.64 -11.53
C MET A 41 -9.15 3.85 -10.07
N VAL A 42 -8.41 3.34 -9.09
CA VAL A 42 -8.69 3.57 -7.65
C VAL A 42 -8.00 4.83 -7.13
N GLU A 43 -6.75 5.08 -7.53
CA GLU A 43 -5.98 6.21 -6.99
C GLU A 43 -6.54 7.56 -7.43
N ARG A 44 -6.97 7.72 -8.67
CA ARG A 44 -7.59 8.97 -9.14
C ARG A 44 -8.88 9.33 -8.40
N GLU A 45 -9.56 8.32 -7.84
CA GLU A 45 -10.73 8.56 -6.97
C GLU A 45 -10.29 8.87 -5.54
N ALA A 46 -9.28 8.15 -5.02
CA ALA A 46 -8.87 8.22 -3.64
C ALA A 46 -8.01 9.44 -3.32
N SER A 47 -7.08 9.81 -4.20
CA SER A 47 -5.99 10.76 -3.91
C SER A 47 -6.24 12.16 -4.46
N ASP A 48 -5.60 13.17 -3.83
CA ASP A 48 -5.69 14.58 -4.23
C ASP A 48 -4.53 14.97 -5.16
N ALA A 49 -3.34 14.38 -4.93
CA ALA A 49 -2.12 14.84 -5.56
C ALA A 49 -1.11 13.70 -5.78
N ALA A 50 -0.40 13.73 -6.88
CA ALA A 50 0.70 12.83 -7.18
C ALA A 50 1.99 13.58 -7.48
N GLY A 51 3.11 13.08 -6.90
CA GLY A 51 4.46 13.46 -7.28
C GLY A 51 5.16 12.21 -7.84
N ALA A 52 5.51 12.21 -9.12
CA ALA A 52 6.13 11.05 -9.75
C ALA A 52 7.13 11.45 -10.83
N TYR A 53 8.12 10.59 -11.06
CA TYR A 53 9.05 10.67 -12.19
C TYR A 53 8.97 9.37 -13.00
N PRO A 54 8.87 9.42 -14.34
CA PRO A 54 8.62 8.24 -15.15
C PRO A 54 9.74 7.21 -15.07
N ILE A 55 9.40 5.99 -14.64
CA ILE A 55 10.33 4.86 -14.62
C ILE A 55 9.58 3.53 -14.85
N THR A 56 10.02 2.75 -15.84
CA THR A 56 9.44 1.45 -16.19
C THR A 56 9.67 0.41 -15.06
N PRO A 57 8.66 -0.39 -14.67
CA PRO A 57 7.33 -0.58 -15.28
C PRO A 57 6.20 0.25 -14.67
N SER A 58 6.46 1.24 -13.82
CA SER A 58 5.44 2.10 -13.21
C SER A 58 5.09 3.35 -14.02
N THR A 59 5.75 3.60 -15.15
CA THR A 59 5.57 4.80 -16.00
C THR A 59 4.11 5.09 -16.31
N GLN A 60 3.35 4.08 -16.73
CA GLN A 60 1.94 4.24 -17.10
C GLN A 60 1.06 4.75 -15.96
N MET A 61 1.40 4.44 -14.71
CA MET A 61 0.63 4.97 -13.56
C MET A 61 0.73 6.50 -13.52
N GLY A 62 1.95 7.06 -13.70
CA GLY A 62 2.16 8.50 -13.77
C GLY A 62 1.49 9.14 -14.99
N GLU A 63 1.59 8.50 -16.16
CA GLU A 63 0.97 8.97 -17.41
C GLU A 63 -0.56 9.03 -17.29
N TYR A 64 -1.20 7.97 -16.83
CA TYR A 64 -2.66 7.93 -16.66
C TYR A 64 -3.16 8.90 -15.55
N TRP A 65 -2.34 9.14 -14.53
CA TRP A 65 -2.63 10.19 -13.55
C TRP A 65 -2.58 11.57 -14.18
N ALA A 66 -1.52 11.85 -14.96
CA ALA A 66 -1.35 13.13 -15.65
C ALA A 66 -2.50 13.38 -16.65
N GLU A 67 -2.92 12.35 -17.39
CA GLU A 67 -4.09 12.40 -18.28
C GLU A 67 -5.36 12.74 -17.51
N ALA A 68 -5.66 12.00 -16.43
CA ALA A 68 -6.84 12.26 -15.60
C ALA A 68 -6.83 13.67 -14.99
N ALA A 69 -5.67 14.18 -14.57
CA ALA A 69 -5.51 15.55 -14.07
C ALA A 69 -5.74 16.58 -15.18
N GLY A 70 -5.21 16.33 -16.38
CA GLY A 70 -5.38 17.19 -17.57
C GLY A 70 -6.84 17.23 -18.05
N ASP A 71 -7.56 16.13 -17.94
CA ASP A 71 -8.99 16.02 -18.27
C ASP A 71 -9.90 16.64 -17.20
N GLY A 72 -9.35 17.11 -16.09
CA GLY A 72 -10.10 17.76 -15.03
C GLY A 72 -10.89 16.78 -14.17
N HIS A 73 -10.40 15.56 -13.98
CA HIS A 73 -11.03 14.57 -13.10
C HIS A 73 -11.19 15.11 -11.68
N ILE A 74 -12.36 14.90 -11.10
CA ILE A 74 -12.70 15.29 -9.72
C ILE A 74 -12.79 14.04 -8.86
N ASN A 75 -11.97 13.95 -7.81
CA ASN A 75 -11.92 12.82 -6.88
C ASN A 75 -13.10 12.78 -5.89
N ILE A 76 -13.09 11.78 -4.99
CA ILE A 76 -14.13 11.64 -3.95
C ILE A 76 -14.17 12.78 -2.93
N SER A 77 -13.13 13.62 -2.88
CA SER A 77 -13.05 14.79 -2.00
C SER A 77 -13.57 16.07 -2.67
N ASP A 78 -14.16 15.96 -3.87
CA ASP A 78 -14.61 17.06 -4.72
C ASP A 78 -13.45 18.01 -5.10
N ARG A 79 -12.26 17.46 -5.33
CA ARG A 79 -11.03 18.20 -5.68
C ARG A 79 -10.52 17.77 -7.05
N PRO A 80 -10.00 18.71 -7.86
CA PRO A 80 -9.25 18.35 -9.04
C PRO A 80 -7.93 17.68 -8.66
N LEU A 81 -7.46 16.77 -9.51
CA LEU A 81 -6.19 16.12 -9.32
C LEU A 81 -5.01 17.07 -9.54
N ILE A 82 -4.00 16.99 -8.69
CA ILE A 82 -2.74 17.73 -8.83
C ILE A 82 -1.66 16.75 -9.27
N PHE A 83 -0.86 17.12 -10.26
CA PHE A 83 0.30 16.36 -10.71
C PHE A 83 1.55 17.23 -10.75
N VAL A 84 2.64 16.72 -10.17
CA VAL A 84 3.97 17.35 -10.25
C VAL A 84 4.96 16.30 -10.70
N GLU A 85 5.56 16.51 -11.86
CA GLU A 85 6.67 15.74 -12.38
C GLU A 85 7.96 16.57 -12.23
N PRO A 86 8.80 16.28 -11.23
CA PRO A 86 10.07 16.95 -11.02
C PRO A 86 11.18 16.28 -11.86
N GLU A 87 12.44 16.71 -11.67
CA GLU A 87 13.58 16.23 -12.46
C GLU A 87 14.12 14.85 -12.07
N SER A 88 13.60 14.22 -10.98
CA SER A 88 14.09 12.91 -10.51
C SER A 88 13.13 12.26 -9.53
N GLU A 89 13.32 10.95 -9.31
CA GLU A 89 12.55 10.19 -8.32
C GLU A 89 12.80 10.70 -6.89
N HIS A 90 14.03 11.13 -6.58
CA HIS A 90 14.34 11.73 -5.28
C HIS A 90 13.54 13.02 -5.04
N ALA A 91 13.49 13.90 -6.04
CA ALA A 91 12.68 15.10 -5.97
C ALA A 91 11.17 14.77 -5.92
N ALA A 92 10.71 13.74 -6.64
CA ALA A 92 9.33 13.27 -6.58
C ALA A 92 8.93 12.79 -5.18
N ALA A 93 9.82 12.07 -4.48
CA ALA A 93 9.61 11.69 -3.09
C ALA A 93 9.48 12.91 -2.17
N GLY A 94 10.34 13.92 -2.35
CA GLY A 94 10.28 15.19 -1.61
C GLY A 94 8.97 15.95 -1.86
N VAL A 95 8.54 16.04 -3.11
CA VAL A 95 7.27 16.67 -3.52
C VAL A 95 6.08 15.93 -2.89
N THR A 96 6.04 14.59 -2.99
CA THR A 96 4.96 13.78 -2.38
C THR A 96 4.89 13.96 -0.86
N ALA A 97 6.05 13.98 -0.20
CA ALA A 97 6.13 14.26 1.23
C ALA A 97 5.60 15.66 1.57
N GLY A 98 5.97 16.70 0.79
CA GLY A 98 5.46 18.07 0.92
C GLY A 98 3.93 18.14 0.75
N MET A 99 3.38 17.48 -0.26
CA MET A 99 1.92 17.37 -0.47
C MET A 99 1.24 16.75 0.76
N SER A 100 1.77 15.64 1.29
CA SER A 100 1.23 15.00 2.50
C SER A 100 1.33 15.91 3.73
N MET A 101 2.40 16.70 3.88
CA MET A 101 2.55 17.67 4.98
C MET A 101 1.51 18.80 4.96
N THR A 102 0.96 19.11 3.80
CA THR A 102 -0.11 20.12 3.65
C THR A 102 -1.51 19.55 3.89
N GLY A 103 -1.62 18.26 4.22
CA GLY A 103 -2.89 17.59 4.48
C GLY A 103 -3.60 17.08 3.22
N LEU A 104 -2.91 17.04 2.08
CA LEU A 104 -3.40 16.37 0.87
C LEU A 104 -3.19 14.85 0.98
N ARG A 105 -4.14 14.10 0.45
CA ARG A 105 -3.98 12.67 0.25
C ARG A 105 -3.06 12.46 -0.97
N ALA A 106 -1.80 12.14 -0.70
CA ALA A 106 -0.75 12.08 -1.71
C ALA A 106 -0.45 10.65 -2.16
N VAL A 107 0.07 10.52 -3.40
CA VAL A 107 0.53 9.27 -3.99
C VAL A 107 1.82 9.49 -4.78
N ASN A 108 2.64 8.43 -4.88
CA ASN A 108 3.84 8.39 -5.72
C ASN A 108 3.84 7.09 -6.53
N PHE A 109 4.48 7.11 -7.71
CA PHE A 109 4.63 5.96 -8.59
C PHE A 109 6.11 5.80 -8.93
N SER A 110 6.73 4.64 -8.64
CA SER A 110 8.15 4.42 -8.90
C SER A 110 8.51 2.95 -9.05
N SER A 111 9.76 2.67 -9.39
CA SER A 111 10.31 1.32 -9.64
C SER A 111 11.83 1.32 -9.53
N GLY A 112 12.44 0.15 -9.36
CA GLY A 112 13.87 -0.09 -9.59
C GLY A 112 14.81 0.91 -8.94
N GLN A 113 15.68 1.50 -9.75
CA GLN A 113 16.67 2.47 -9.27
C GLN A 113 16.04 3.72 -8.68
N GLY A 114 14.82 4.11 -9.12
CA GLY A 114 14.12 5.25 -8.55
C GLY A 114 13.84 5.05 -7.07
N ILE A 115 13.52 3.83 -6.65
CA ILE A 115 13.34 3.48 -5.23
C ILE A 115 14.65 3.63 -4.46
N ALA A 116 15.76 3.10 -5.00
CA ALA A 116 17.06 3.24 -4.37
C ALA A 116 17.50 4.71 -4.29
N PHE A 117 17.17 5.51 -5.31
CA PHE A 117 17.52 6.93 -5.37
C PHE A 117 16.71 7.78 -4.35
N MET A 118 15.47 7.41 -4.07
CA MET A 118 14.64 8.14 -3.10
C MET A 118 14.78 7.65 -1.64
N HIS A 119 15.60 6.64 -1.37
CA HIS A 119 15.67 5.90 -0.11
C HIS A 119 15.78 6.80 1.14
N GLU A 120 16.64 7.82 1.11
CA GLU A 120 16.79 8.79 2.22
C GLU A 120 15.46 9.51 2.52
N SER A 121 14.75 9.92 1.46
CA SER A 121 13.46 10.63 1.60
C SER A 121 12.38 9.73 2.23
N LEU A 122 12.46 8.41 2.02
CA LEU A 122 11.53 7.44 2.61
C LEU A 122 11.70 7.36 4.13
N TYR A 123 12.93 7.33 4.65
CA TYR A 123 13.17 7.45 6.10
C TYR A 123 12.56 8.71 6.69
N ALA A 124 12.78 9.85 6.01
CA ALA A 124 12.26 11.13 6.47
C ALA A 124 10.72 11.14 6.50
N ALA A 125 10.06 10.52 5.51
CA ALA A 125 8.61 10.40 5.45
C ALA A 125 8.05 9.59 6.62
N VAL A 126 8.67 8.46 6.96
CA VAL A 126 8.29 7.65 8.12
C VAL A 126 8.49 8.44 9.41
N GLY A 127 9.64 9.08 9.58
CA GLY A 127 9.97 9.89 10.77
C GLY A 127 8.99 11.05 10.97
N LYS A 128 8.52 11.66 9.89
CA LYS A 128 7.54 12.76 9.90
C LYS A 128 6.08 12.28 9.97
N ARG A 129 5.83 10.97 9.96
CA ARG A 129 4.47 10.40 10.06
C ARG A 129 3.54 10.79 8.90
N LEU A 130 4.04 10.76 7.66
CA LEU A 130 3.33 11.18 6.46
C LEU A 130 2.56 10.00 5.85
N PRO A 131 1.22 9.98 5.89
CA PRO A 131 0.42 8.82 5.50
C PRO A 131 0.13 8.79 3.98
N TYR A 132 1.16 8.83 3.14
CA TYR A 132 0.98 8.67 1.70
C TYR A 132 1.22 7.22 1.24
N VAL A 133 0.82 6.91 0.02
CA VAL A 133 1.05 5.60 -0.62
C VAL A 133 2.04 5.76 -1.76
N LEU A 134 3.01 4.84 -1.83
CA LEU A 134 3.90 4.65 -2.96
C LEU A 134 3.50 3.37 -3.70
N ASN A 135 3.06 3.49 -4.95
CA ASN A 135 2.77 2.35 -5.80
C ASN A 135 4.03 1.96 -6.59
N MET A 136 4.42 0.70 -6.50
CA MET A 136 5.67 0.19 -7.05
C MET A 136 5.43 -0.89 -8.09
N GLY A 137 5.90 -0.66 -9.32
CA GLY A 137 6.10 -1.72 -10.30
C GLY A 137 7.46 -2.40 -10.03
N CYS A 138 7.45 -3.54 -9.35
CA CYS A 138 8.66 -4.17 -8.84
C CYS A 138 9.52 -4.76 -9.95
N ARG A 139 10.80 -4.42 -9.96
CA ARG A 139 11.81 -4.96 -10.88
C ARG A 139 13.17 -5.07 -10.23
N ALA A 140 14.08 -5.80 -10.89
CA ALA A 140 15.49 -5.86 -10.47
C ALA A 140 16.18 -4.49 -10.52
N ILE A 141 17.01 -4.19 -9.55
CA ILE A 141 17.95 -3.07 -9.62
C ILE A 141 19.08 -3.43 -10.59
N THR A 142 19.43 -2.49 -11.48
CA THR A 142 20.47 -2.68 -12.49
C THR A 142 21.81 -3.06 -11.84
N LYS A 143 22.38 -4.17 -12.33
CA LYS A 143 23.71 -4.66 -11.96
C LYS A 143 24.59 -4.72 -13.22
N VAL A 144 24.75 -5.90 -13.84
CA VAL A 144 25.47 -6.06 -15.10
C VAL A 144 24.65 -5.52 -16.26
N SER A 145 23.33 -5.70 -16.22
CA SER A 145 22.37 -5.25 -17.23
C SER A 145 21.05 -4.84 -16.59
N LEU A 146 20.25 -4.13 -17.36
CA LEU A 146 18.89 -3.75 -16.98
C LEU A 146 17.93 -4.93 -17.22
N ASN A 147 17.08 -5.21 -16.22
CA ASN A 147 15.94 -6.09 -16.37
C ASN A 147 14.69 -5.35 -15.87
N VAL A 148 13.71 -5.16 -16.74
CA VAL A 148 12.47 -4.42 -16.43
C VAL A 148 11.31 -5.35 -16.03
N HIS A 149 11.49 -6.66 -16.15
CA HIS A 149 10.50 -7.64 -15.69
C HIS A 149 10.59 -7.85 -14.18
N ALA A 150 9.65 -8.62 -13.65
CA ALA A 150 9.50 -8.89 -12.24
C ALA A 150 10.82 -9.22 -11.53
N GLY A 151 11.01 -8.59 -10.41
CA GLY A 151 12.10 -8.77 -9.47
C GLY A 151 11.74 -8.01 -8.20
N HIS A 152 12.31 -8.40 -7.08
CA HIS A 152 11.96 -7.79 -5.79
C HIS A 152 13.15 -7.07 -5.15
N ASP A 153 14.20 -6.77 -5.92
CA ASP A 153 15.37 -6.04 -5.43
C ASP A 153 14.99 -4.65 -4.90
N ASP A 154 14.14 -3.93 -5.63
CA ASP A 154 13.65 -2.61 -5.28
C ASP A 154 12.66 -2.65 -4.09
N TYR A 155 11.82 -3.67 -4.03
CA TYR A 155 10.91 -3.88 -2.92
C TYR A 155 11.67 -4.11 -1.61
N HIS A 156 12.72 -4.94 -1.64
CA HIS A 156 13.57 -5.18 -0.48
C HIS A 156 14.56 -4.03 -0.17
N CYS A 157 14.76 -3.11 -1.11
CA CYS A 157 15.59 -1.92 -0.87
C CYS A 157 15.03 -1.00 0.23
N ILE A 158 13.79 -1.19 0.64
CA ILE A 158 13.09 -0.33 1.61
C ILE A 158 12.75 -1.03 2.93
N ASP A 159 13.18 -2.27 3.14
CA ASP A 159 12.85 -3.06 4.33
C ASP A 159 13.23 -2.37 5.65
N ASP A 160 14.24 -1.50 5.62
CA ASP A 160 14.77 -0.79 6.76
C ASP A 160 14.17 0.60 7.00
N THR A 161 13.34 1.10 6.09
CA THR A 161 12.78 2.47 6.16
C THR A 161 11.65 2.62 7.16
N GLY A 162 10.93 1.54 7.45
CA GLY A 162 9.75 1.53 8.30
C GLY A 162 8.43 1.80 7.56
N PHE A 163 8.42 1.78 6.23
CA PHE A 163 7.18 1.75 5.46
C PHE A 163 6.36 0.49 5.73
N ILE A 164 5.05 0.60 5.68
CA ILE A 164 4.16 -0.56 5.60
C ILE A 164 4.31 -1.12 4.18
N GLN A 165 4.66 -2.40 4.05
CA GLN A 165 4.87 -3.05 2.77
C GLN A 165 3.81 -4.12 2.52
N VAL A 166 3.12 -4.03 1.39
CA VAL A 166 2.19 -5.05 0.89
C VAL A 166 2.51 -5.39 -0.56
N MET A 167 2.34 -6.66 -0.93
CA MET A 167 2.64 -7.16 -2.27
C MET A 167 1.40 -7.79 -2.89
N ALA A 168 0.98 -7.28 -4.03
CA ALA A 168 -0.12 -7.80 -4.81
C ALA A 168 0.32 -8.98 -5.69
N LYS A 169 -0.48 -10.04 -5.77
CA LYS A 169 -0.22 -11.18 -6.63
C LYS A 169 -0.84 -11.06 -8.03
N ASN A 170 -1.78 -10.13 -8.21
CA ASN A 170 -2.48 -9.90 -9.48
C ASN A 170 -3.08 -8.49 -9.51
N ALA A 171 -3.70 -8.10 -10.63
CA ALA A 171 -4.28 -6.78 -10.81
C ALA A 171 -5.44 -6.48 -9.85
N GLN A 172 -6.23 -7.50 -9.44
CA GLN A 172 -7.27 -7.31 -8.43
C GLN A 172 -6.68 -6.90 -7.08
N GLU A 173 -5.64 -7.62 -6.63
CA GLU A 173 -4.97 -7.28 -5.38
C GLU A 173 -4.25 -5.92 -5.46
N ALA A 174 -3.72 -5.54 -6.63
CA ALA A 174 -3.09 -4.23 -6.81
C ALA A 174 -4.08 -3.09 -6.54
N ALA A 175 -5.32 -3.20 -7.01
CA ALA A 175 -6.37 -2.21 -6.73
C ALA A 175 -6.84 -2.26 -5.26
N ASP A 176 -7.17 -3.44 -4.75
CA ASP A 176 -7.80 -3.60 -3.44
C ASP A 176 -6.83 -3.30 -2.29
N LEU A 177 -5.60 -3.83 -2.38
CA LEU A 177 -4.55 -3.58 -1.38
C LEU A 177 -4.11 -2.12 -1.36
N ASN A 178 -4.27 -1.39 -2.47
CA ASN A 178 -4.02 0.04 -2.51
C ASN A 178 -4.95 0.79 -1.53
N LEU A 179 -6.25 0.52 -1.57
CA LEU A 179 -7.21 1.13 -0.66
C LEU A 179 -6.98 0.70 0.80
N ILE A 180 -6.67 -0.59 1.02
CA ILE A 180 -6.38 -1.13 2.36
C ILE A 180 -5.10 -0.50 2.93
N ALA A 181 -4.03 -0.44 2.13
CA ALA A 181 -2.76 0.17 2.53
C ALA A 181 -2.93 1.67 2.85
N ARG A 182 -3.69 2.39 2.02
CA ARG A 182 -3.99 3.80 2.24
C ARG A 182 -4.73 4.03 3.56
N LYS A 183 -5.82 3.30 3.81
CA LYS A 183 -6.55 3.41 5.08
C LYS A 183 -5.66 3.08 6.28
N THR A 184 -4.85 2.04 6.17
CA THR A 184 -3.90 1.65 7.21
C THR A 184 -2.86 2.74 7.45
N ALA A 185 -2.30 3.32 6.37
CA ALA A 185 -1.34 4.43 6.45
C ALA A 185 -1.94 5.64 7.17
N GLU A 186 -3.16 6.03 6.81
CA GLU A 186 -3.86 7.16 7.42
C GLU A 186 -4.20 6.92 8.90
N LEU A 187 -4.61 5.71 9.27
CA LEU A 187 -4.92 5.39 10.67
C LEU A 187 -3.65 5.26 11.52
N SER A 188 -2.57 4.72 10.98
CA SER A 188 -1.30 4.53 11.69
C SER A 188 -0.38 5.76 11.66
N LEU A 189 -0.62 6.71 10.77
CA LEU A 189 0.31 7.79 10.43
C LEU A 189 1.69 7.25 10.02
N THR A 190 1.67 6.24 9.16
CA THR A 190 2.87 5.61 8.61
C THR A 190 2.67 5.41 7.12
N PRO A 191 3.60 5.84 6.26
CA PRO A 191 3.43 5.66 4.82
C PRO A 191 3.44 4.18 4.44
N ALA A 192 2.83 3.86 3.29
CA ALA A 192 2.74 2.49 2.80
C ALA A 192 3.26 2.35 1.38
N ILE A 193 3.74 1.16 1.04
CA ILE A 193 4.06 0.74 -0.32
C ILE A 193 3.16 -0.41 -0.72
N VAL A 194 2.64 -0.31 -1.95
CA VAL A 194 1.93 -1.40 -2.63
C VAL A 194 2.78 -1.82 -3.82
N GLY A 195 3.39 -3.00 -3.72
CA GLY A 195 4.18 -3.61 -4.78
C GLY A 195 3.32 -4.48 -5.69
N GLN A 196 3.63 -4.48 -6.98
CA GLN A 196 3.11 -5.41 -7.98
C GLN A 196 4.22 -5.80 -8.97
N ASP A 197 4.20 -7.02 -9.47
CA ASP A 197 5.26 -7.52 -10.34
C ASP A 197 5.31 -6.81 -11.68
N GLY A 198 6.49 -6.29 -12.01
CA GLY A 198 6.76 -5.63 -13.28
C GLY A 198 6.49 -6.55 -14.46
N PHE A 199 5.73 -6.06 -15.43
CA PHE A 199 5.17 -6.73 -16.60
C PHE A 199 4.23 -7.90 -16.30
N LEU A 200 4.52 -8.75 -15.31
CA LEU A 200 3.70 -9.91 -14.98
C LEU A 200 2.39 -9.57 -14.26
N THR A 201 2.31 -8.37 -13.67
CA THR A 201 1.07 -7.81 -13.13
C THR A 201 0.81 -6.43 -13.72
N THR A 202 1.85 -5.57 -13.77
CA THR A 202 1.70 -4.18 -14.22
C THR A 202 1.15 -4.04 -15.64
N HIS A 203 1.40 -5.01 -16.54
CA HIS A 203 1.03 -4.95 -17.96
C HIS A 203 0.24 -6.19 -18.43
N LEU A 204 -0.07 -7.13 -17.55
CA LEU A 204 -0.88 -8.29 -17.87
C LEU A 204 -2.36 -7.94 -17.68
N ILE A 205 -3.14 -8.05 -18.76
CA ILE A 205 -4.59 -7.83 -18.71
C ILE A 205 -5.27 -9.01 -18.03
N GLU A 206 -6.00 -8.72 -16.97
CA GLU A 206 -6.75 -9.68 -16.18
C GLU A 206 -8.20 -9.22 -16.02
N SER A 207 -9.09 -10.15 -15.63
CA SER A 207 -10.45 -9.79 -15.25
C SER A 207 -10.46 -9.27 -13.82
N VAL A 208 -10.78 -8.00 -13.65
CA VAL A 208 -10.77 -7.29 -12.37
C VAL A 208 -12.16 -6.78 -12.03
N MET A 209 -12.54 -6.89 -10.77
CA MET A 209 -13.70 -6.22 -10.19
C MET A 209 -13.25 -4.86 -9.66
N ILE A 210 -13.31 -3.84 -10.49
CA ILE A 210 -12.85 -2.49 -10.14
C ILE A 210 -13.72 -1.94 -9.00
N PRO A 211 -13.11 -1.49 -7.90
CA PRO A 211 -13.81 -0.82 -6.80
C PRO A 211 -14.66 0.36 -7.28
N GLU A 212 -15.90 0.41 -6.87
CA GLU A 212 -16.80 1.51 -7.19
C GLU A 212 -16.35 2.80 -6.48
N ARG A 213 -16.59 3.95 -7.11
CA ARG A 213 -16.33 5.27 -6.50
C ARG A 213 -17.01 5.41 -5.13
N GLU A 214 -18.20 4.86 -5.00
CA GLU A 214 -18.97 4.87 -3.77
C GLU A 214 -18.31 4.02 -2.67
N LEU A 215 -17.71 2.89 -3.02
CA LEU A 215 -16.88 2.09 -2.11
C LEU A 215 -15.68 2.91 -1.64
N VAL A 216 -14.95 3.54 -2.57
CA VAL A 216 -13.76 4.35 -2.22
C VAL A 216 -14.16 5.46 -1.25
N ALA A 217 -15.29 6.13 -1.50
CA ALA A 217 -15.80 7.21 -0.64
C ALA A 217 -16.20 6.71 0.76
N GLU A 218 -16.93 5.60 0.85
CA GLU A 218 -17.38 5.06 2.13
C GLU A 218 -16.22 4.46 2.94
N TYR A 219 -15.35 3.71 2.28
CA TYR A 219 -14.25 3.03 2.94
C TYR A 219 -13.16 3.98 3.43
N LEU A 220 -12.78 4.97 2.61
CA LEU A 220 -11.71 5.89 2.96
C LEU A 220 -12.19 7.17 3.66
N GLY A 221 -13.38 7.69 3.32
CA GLY A 221 -13.76 9.05 3.69
C GLY A 221 -12.86 10.11 3.03
N ARG A 222 -12.97 11.34 3.48
CA ARG A 222 -12.19 12.49 2.99
C ARG A 222 -10.92 12.71 3.82
N PRO A 223 -9.85 13.27 3.28
CA PRO A 223 -8.60 13.54 4.03
C PRO A 223 -8.80 14.56 5.16
N ASP A 224 -9.78 15.43 5.06
CA ASP A 224 -10.14 16.45 6.05
C ASP A 224 -11.21 16.01 7.07
N ASP A 225 -11.75 14.80 6.95
CA ASP A 225 -12.67 14.26 7.95
C ASP A 225 -12.03 14.21 9.33
N LEU A 226 -12.81 14.55 10.35
CA LEU A 226 -12.42 14.40 11.75
C LEU A 226 -12.72 12.96 12.20
N ILE A 227 -11.65 12.20 12.43
CA ILE A 227 -11.71 10.83 12.94
C ILE A 227 -11.29 10.76 14.41
N ASP A 228 -11.78 9.75 15.12
CA ASP A 228 -11.26 9.44 16.45
C ASP A 228 -9.80 9.01 16.33
N THR A 229 -8.96 9.45 17.28
CA THR A 229 -7.53 9.09 17.27
C THR A 229 -7.33 7.61 17.58
N PRO A 230 -6.77 6.82 16.64
CA PRO A 230 -6.78 5.36 16.74
C PRO A 230 -5.86 4.79 17.83
N THR A 231 -4.83 5.55 18.24
CA THR A 231 -3.83 5.08 19.20
C THR A 231 -3.64 6.05 20.36
N PRO A 232 -3.15 5.57 21.53
CA PRO A 232 -2.88 6.46 22.68
C PRO A 232 -1.89 7.57 22.34
N ALA A 233 -0.84 7.28 21.56
CA ALA A 233 0.15 8.27 21.15
C ALA A 233 -0.47 9.39 20.29
N GLN A 234 -1.32 9.03 19.32
CA GLN A 234 -2.03 10.00 18.50
C GLN A 234 -2.99 10.85 19.34
N LYS A 235 -3.67 10.22 20.32
CA LYS A 235 -4.53 10.95 21.25
C LYS A 235 -3.76 11.98 22.09
N MET A 236 -2.53 11.65 22.47
CA MET A 236 -1.66 12.57 23.19
C MET A 236 -1.24 13.76 22.30
N LEU A 237 -0.94 13.53 21.01
CA LEU A 237 -0.48 14.55 20.07
C LEU A 237 -1.62 15.45 19.56
N TYR A 238 -2.77 14.88 19.23
CA TYR A 238 -3.85 15.55 18.52
C TYR A 238 -5.13 15.73 19.36
N GLY A 239 -5.20 15.16 20.56
CA GLY A 239 -6.43 15.08 21.33
C GLY A 239 -7.32 13.92 20.89
N PRO A 240 -8.63 13.92 21.27
CA PRO A 240 -9.54 12.81 21.03
C PRO A 240 -9.89 12.60 19.54
N LYS A 241 -9.78 13.66 18.74
CA LYS A 241 -10.04 13.64 17.29
C LYS A 241 -8.94 14.36 16.54
N ARG A 242 -8.73 13.95 15.29
CA ARG A 242 -7.80 14.60 14.36
C ARG A 242 -8.34 14.55 12.93
N ARG A 243 -7.79 15.38 12.05
CA ARG A 243 -7.96 15.20 10.62
C ARG A 243 -7.42 13.82 10.22
N ARG A 244 -8.08 13.16 9.27
CA ARG A 244 -7.64 11.86 8.74
C ARG A 244 -6.21 11.95 8.20
N VAL A 245 -5.96 12.91 7.31
CA VAL A 245 -4.62 13.31 6.89
C VAL A 245 -4.26 14.61 7.63
N PRO A 246 -3.35 14.58 8.61
CA PRO A 246 -3.00 15.76 9.38
C PRO A 246 -2.30 16.81 8.51
N THR A 247 -2.56 18.09 8.82
CA THR A 247 -1.78 19.22 8.28
C THR A 247 -0.67 19.51 9.27
N LEU A 248 0.58 19.30 8.87
CA LEU A 248 1.74 19.62 9.73
C LEU A 248 2.10 21.12 9.66
N TRP A 249 1.72 21.79 8.59
CA TRP A 249 1.93 23.23 8.38
C TRP A 249 0.66 23.99 8.76
N ASP A 250 0.31 23.91 10.02
CA ASP A 250 -0.80 24.65 10.61
C ASP A 250 -0.22 25.70 11.58
N VAL A 251 -0.44 26.98 11.28
CA VAL A 251 0.10 28.09 12.09
C VAL A 251 -0.61 28.21 13.43
N ASP A 252 -1.86 27.75 13.53
CA ASP A 252 -2.65 27.80 14.75
C ASP A 252 -2.37 26.61 15.68
N THR A 253 -2.00 25.46 15.11
CA THR A 253 -1.66 24.22 15.84
C THR A 253 -0.37 23.60 15.30
N PRO A 254 0.78 24.29 15.42
CA PRO A 254 2.01 23.85 14.79
C PRO A 254 2.55 22.55 15.41
N LEU A 255 2.86 21.58 14.55
CA LEU A 255 3.62 20.40 14.92
C LEU A 255 5.08 20.56 14.49
N GLN A 256 5.98 20.36 15.43
CA GLN A 256 7.40 20.45 15.15
C GLN A 256 7.88 19.18 14.45
N SER A 257 8.50 19.32 13.28
CA SER A 257 8.99 18.22 12.46
C SER A 257 10.34 18.55 11.83
N GLY A 258 11.24 17.56 11.75
CA GLY A 258 12.53 17.71 11.07
C GLY A 258 13.57 18.54 11.85
N THR A 259 13.48 18.62 13.17
CA THR A 259 14.46 19.29 14.01
C THR A 259 15.76 18.51 14.10
N VAL A 260 16.90 19.24 14.26
CA VAL A 260 18.18 18.63 14.62
C VAL A 260 18.14 18.28 16.10
N GLN A 261 18.51 17.05 16.44
CA GLN A 261 18.55 16.52 17.79
C GLN A 261 19.96 16.03 18.13
N ASN A 262 20.36 16.20 19.39
CA ASN A 262 21.56 15.55 19.91
C ASN A 262 21.30 14.05 20.18
N GLN A 263 22.37 13.28 20.38
CA GLN A 263 22.30 11.82 20.48
C GLN A 263 21.35 11.33 21.57
N ASP A 264 21.29 11.97 22.71
CA ASP A 264 20.40 11.64 23.83
C ASP A 264 18.93 11.76 23.44
N ALA A 265 18.52 12.86 22.83
CA ALA A 265 17.16 13.06 22.36
C ALA A 265 16.83 12.20 21.13
N TYR A 266 17.77 12.09 20.17
CA TYR A 266 17.60 11.30 18.95
C TYR A 266 17.36 9.82 19.24
N MET A 267 18.16 9.22 20.12
CA MET A 267 18.01 7.80 20.49
C MET A 267 16.68 7.51 21.17
N GLN A 268 16.20 8.40 22.03
CA GLN A 268 14.90 8.28 22.68
C GLN A 268 13.76 8.38 21.64
N ALA A 269 13.83 9.33 20.72
CA ALA A 269 12.84 9.51 19.65
C ALA A 269 12.79 8.29 18.73
N THR A 270 13.95 7.75 18.34
CA THR A 270 14.05 6.56 17.50
C THR A 270 13.49 5.31 18.21
N ALA A 271 13.88 5.07 19.46
CA ALA A 271 13.38 3.95 20.26
C ALA A 271 11.86 4.05 20.52
N GLY A 272 11.36 5.28 20.67
CA GLY A 272 9.94 5.55 20.89
C GLY A 272 9.05 5.24 19.67
N GLN A 273 9.59 5.21 18.45
CA GLN A 273 8.80 4.95 17.25
C GLN A 273 8.07 3.61 17.31
N ARG A 274 8.73 2.56 17.78
CA ARG A 274 8.17 1.22 17.84
C ARG A 274 6.95 1.15 18.76
N PRO A 275 7.05 1.39 20.10
CA PRO A 275 5.92 1.22 21.01
C PRO A 275 4.79 2.24 20.77
N TYR A 276 5.09 3.41 20.25
CA TYR A 276 4.08 4.47 20.06
C TYR A 276 3.39 4.45 18.70
N PHE A 277 4.01 3.86 17.66
CA PHE A 277 3.45 3.83 16.31
C PHE A 277 3.46 2.43 15.70
N PHE A 278 4.62 1.78 15.55
CA PHE A 278 4.73 0.56 14.74
C PHE A 278 4.00 -0.64 15.34
N ASP A 279 4.04 -0.82 16.65
CA ASP A 279 3.36 -1.95 17.32
C ASP A 279 1.82 -1.90 17.20
N HIS A 280 1.26 -0.80 16.71
CA HIS A 280 -0.18 -0.66 16.46
C HIS A 280 -0.59 -0.98 15.01
N ILE A 281 0.36 -1.01 14.06
CA ILE A 281 0.09 -1.14 12.63
C ILE A 281 -0.62 -2.45 12.32
N GLU A 282 -0.17 -3.56 12.87
CA GLU A 282 -0.72 -4.89 12.64
C GLU A 282 -2.24 -4.92 12.90
N LYS A 283 -2.65 -4.50 14.07
CA LYS A 283 -4.06 -4.48 14.47
C LYS A 283 -4.89 -3.52 13.60
N LEU A 284 -4.34 -2.38 13.21
CA LEU A 284 -5.02 -1.42 12.33
C LEU A 284 -5.20 -2.00 10.94
N ALA A 285 -4.17 -2.66 10.39
CA ALA A 285 -4.22 -3.30 9.09
C ALA A 285 -5.27 -4.43 9.05
N GLU A 286 -5.29 -5.29 10.07
CA GLU A 286 -6.31 -6.35 10.20
C GLU A 286 -7.74 -5.79 10.24
N GLY A 287 -7.94 -4.70 10.97
CA GLY A 287 -9.23 -3.99 10.99
C GLY A 287 -9.62 -3.44 9.63
N CYS A 288 -8.67 -2.84 8.91
CA CYS A 288 -8.90 -2.34 7.54
C CYS A 288 -9.23 -3.47 6.56
N MET A 289 -8.52 -4.60 6.63
CA MET A 289 -8.78 -5.78 5.79
C MET A 289 -10.16 -6.37 6.07
N ALA A 290 -10.54 -6.50 7.35
CA ALA A 290 -11.85 -7.01 7.74
C ALA A 290 -13.00 -6.14 7.24
N GLU A 291 -12.92 -4.83 7.44
CA GLU A 291 -13.92 -3.87 6.94
C GLU A 291 -14.04 -3.91 5.41
N TYR A 292 -12.89 -4.00 4.70
CA TYR A 292 -12.90 -4.13 3.24
C TYR A 292 -13.61 -5.41 2.79
N GLY A 293 -13.34 -6.52 3.48
CA GLY A 293 -13.99 -7.80 3.23
C GLY A 293 -15.51 -7.79 3.48
N GLU A 294 -15.96 -7.07 4.51
CA GLU A 294 -17.39 -6.89 4.79
C GLU A 294 -18.10 -6.12 3.68
N LEU A 295 -17.47 -5.07 3.16
CA LEU A 295 -18.04 -4.22 2.12
C LEU A 295 -18.05 -4.88 0.73
N THR A 296 -17.01 -5.67 0.41
CA THR A 296 -16.76 -6.17 -0.96
C THR A 296 -16.93 -7.68 -1.13
N GLY A 297 -16.91 -8.44 -0.03
CA GLY A 297 -16.85 -9.91 -0.06
C GLY A 297 -15.48 -10.48 -0.44
N ARG A 298 -14.46 -9.62 -0.70
CA ARG A 298 -13.09 -10.02 -0.97
C ARG A 298 -12.27 -9.97 0.32
N GLU A 299 -11.93 -11.15 0.82
CA GLU A 299 -11.25 -11.29 2.12
C GLU A 299 -9.72 -11.24 1.95
N TYR A 300 -9.07 -10.38 2.70
CA TYR A 300 -7.62 -10.20 2.72
C TYR A 300 -7.06 -10.51 4.11
N GLN A 301 -5.83 -11.01 4.14
CA GLN A 301 -5.08 -11.31 5.36
C GLN A 301 -3.63 -10.89 5.18
N ARG A 302 -2.90 -10.69 6.27
CA ARG A 302 -1.47 -10.37 6.22
C ARG A 302 -0.64 -11.43 5.49
N ILE A 303 -1.03 -12.68 5.63
CA ILE A 303 -0.45 -13.82 4.92
C ILE A 303 -1.63 -14.66 4.42
N SER A 304 -1.78 -14.80 3.12
CA SER A 304 -2.75 -15.70 2.51
C SER A 304 -2.23 -17.13 2.54
N THR A 305 -3.11 -18.10 2.70
CA THR A 305 -2.76 -19.52 2.62
C THR A 305 -3.63 -20.23 1.59
N TYR A 306 -3.03 -21.17 0.89
CA TYR A 306 -3.70 -22.01 -0.09
C TYR A 306 -3.37 -23.48 0.17
N LEU A 307 -4.39 -24.30 0.45
CA LEU A 307 -4.26 -25.74 0.74
C LEU A 307 -3.20 -26.10 1.79
N ALA A 308 -3.03 -25.25 2.82
CA ALA A 308 -1.93 -25.39 3.78
C ALA A 308 -2.27 -26.30 4.99
N ASP A 309 -3.55 -26.54 5.28
CA ASP A 309 -3.99 -27.19 6.54
C ASP A 309 -3.48 -28.64 6.69
N ASP A 310 -3.39 -29.37 5.57
CA ASP A 310 -2.94 -30.77 5.54
C ASP A 310 -1.66 -30.97 4.70
N ALA A 311 -0.88 -29.90 4.51
CA ALA A 311 0.30 -29.91 3.66
C ALA A 311 1.49 -30.58 4.35
N ASP A 312 2.16 -31.49 3.63
CA ASP A 312 3.46 -32.06 4.02
C ASP A 312 4.63 -31.11 3.67
N TYR A 313 4.45 -30.28 2.62
CA TYR A 313 5.40 -29.29 2.14
C TYR A 313 4.72 -27.94 1.96
N LEU A 314 5.39 -26.86 2.34
CA LEU A 314 4.91 -25.49 2.16
C LEU A 314 5.85 -24.73 1.23
N VAL A 315 5.26 -24.04 0.24
CA VAL A 315 5.96 -23.05 -0.58
C VAL A 315 5.55 -21.67 -0.07
N VAL A 316 6.54 -20.83 0.22
CA VAL A 316 6.33 -19.44 0.65
C VAL A 316 6.85 -18.51 -0.43
N GLY A 317 6.07 -17.54 -0.82
CA GLY A 317 6.44 -16.58 -1.86
C GLY A 317 5.54 -15.36 -1.85
N MET A 318 5.77 -14.43 -2.76
CA MET A 318 4.97 -13.23 -2.97
C MET A 318 4.92 -12.86 -4.46
N GLY A 319 3.99 -11.97 -4.82
CA GLY A 319 3.80 -11.51 -6.18
C GLY A 319 3.12 -12.53 -7.09
N SER A 320 3.23 -12.33 -8.39
CA SER A 320 2.50 -13.07 -9.43
C SER A 320 2.82 -14.58 -9.50
N MET A 321 4.00 -14.99 -9.03
CA MET A 321 4.38 -16.40 -8.97
C MET A 321 3.43 -17.24 -8.09
N ILE A 322 2.78 -16.64 -7.12
CA ILE A 322 1.87 -17.35 -6.21
C ILE A 322 0.65 -17.89 -6.93
N VAL A 323 0.13 -17.17 -7.92
CA VAL A 323 -1.00 -17.65 -8.75
C VAL A 323 -0.63 -18.95 -9.48
N GLN A 324 0.61 -19.05 -9.99
CA GLN A 324 1.10 -20.27 -10.63
C GLN A 324 1.36 -21.38 -9.60
N ALA A 325 1.89 -21.05 -8.43
CA ALA A 325 2.12 -21.99 -7.35
C ALA A 325 0.81 -22.64 -6.85
N GLU A 326 -0.27 -21.86 -6.73
CA GLU A 326 -1.61 -22.37 -6.41
C GLU A 326 -2.08 -23.41 -7.44
N ALA A 327 -1.97 -23.11 -8.75
CA ALA A 327 -2.34 -24.04 -9.82
C ALA A 327 -1.49 -25.31 -9.84
N VAL A 328 -0.19 -25.17 -9.55
CA VAL A 328 0.73 -26.33 -9.44
C VAL A 328 0.40 -27.18 -8.21
N ALA A 329 0.02 -26.58 -7.09
CA ALA A 329 -0.41 -27.31 -5.90
C ALA A 329 -1.64 -28.17 -6.18
N ASP A 330 -2.64 -27.64 -6.88
CA ASP A 330 -3.83 -28.41 -7.33
C ASP A 330 -3.40 -29.60 -8.21
N TYR A 331 -2.58 -29.35 -9.23
CA TYR A 331 -2.09 -30.38 -10.12
C TYR A 331 -1.34 -31.51 -9.38
N LEU A 332 -0.43 -31.16 -8.46
CA LEU A 332 0.34 -32.13 -7.70
C LEU A 332 -0.54 -32.96 -6.75
N ARG A 333 -1.52 -32.33 -6.09
CA ARG A 333 -2.49 -33.03 -5.25
C ARG A 333 -3.34 -34.02 -6.05
N GLU A 334 -3.82 -33.62 -7.21
CA GLU A 334 -4.66 -34.47 -8.07
C GLU A 334 -3.88 -35.62 -8.68
N THR A 335 -2.70 -35.36 -9.27
CA THR A 335 -1.97 -36.32 -10.09
C THR A 335 -0.93 -37.12 -9.32
N ARG A 336 -0.28 -36.54 -8.30
CA ARG A 336 0.83 -37.14 -7.56
C ARG A 336 0.49 -37.47 -6.11
N LYS A 337 -0.69 -37.08 -5.62
CA LYS A 337 -1.12 -37.19 -4.22
C LYS A 337 -0.13 -36.55 -3.24
N LEU A 338 0.62 -35.56 -3.70
CA LEU A 338 1.54 -34.75 -2.91
C LEU A 338 0.73 -33.68 -2.18
N LYS A 339 0.97 -33.51 -0.90
CA LYS A 339 0.30 -32.51 -0.09
C LYS A 339 1.21 -31.41 0.37
#